data_47906f03b7b6c68f17e31bb327c87cf0
#
_entry.id   47906f03b7b6c68f17e31bb327c87cf0
#
_cell.length_a   1.000
_cell.length_b   1.000
_cell.length_c   1.000
_cell.angle_alpha   90.00
_cell.angle_beta   90.00
_cell.angle_gamma   90.00
#
_symmetry.space_group_name_H-M   'P 1'
#
loop_
_entity.id
_entity.type
_entity.pdbx_description
1 polymer ?
#
loop_
_entity_poly.entity_id
_entity_poly.type
_entity_poly.pdbx_seq_one_letter_code
_entity_poly.pdbx_strand_id
1 'polypeptide(L)'
;WGQNMEMMRPLALKLINDKNIKNNYRITILDLPGFGASTEPDMDTDVFSYTKLIEDFLKILKIENPIMLGHSFGGRLSIIYASRNKTQSVILFGAPCIREYKPTFKEKVLKSLKKIPFTKDLVELAKQYIGSTDYKNASPVMRTVLVNTINQDLSECAKKIIAPTLLIWGTLDTAAPIEQARKLEKLLKDGALIEIPGATHYAYLERIDYVTNILINFLGGE
;
A
#
# COMPACT_ATOMS: atom_id res chain seq x y z
N TRP A 1 -0.36 0.20 6.69
CA TRP A 1 -0.10 1.21 7.72
C TRP A 1 0.19 0.55 9.06
N GLY A 2 1.00 1.18 9.95
CA GLY A 2 1.29 0.66 11.28
C GLY A 2 2.13 -0.63 11.33
N GLN A 3 2.67 -1.08 10.23
CA GLN A 3 3.47 -2.30 10.12
C GLN A 3 4.95 -1.97 9.84
N ASN A 4 5.82 -2.95 9.97
CA ASN A 4 7.24 -2.85 9.72
C ASN A 4 7.74 -3.98 8.79
N MET A 5 9.03 -4.00 8.51
CA MET A 5 9.68 -4.96 7.62
C MET A 5 9.43 -6.43 8.00
N GLU A 6 9.20 -6.72 9.28
CA GLU A 6 8.97 -8.09 9.75
C GLU A 6 7.71 -8.74 9.15
N MET A 7 6.75 -7.92 8.68
CA MET A 7 5.56 -8.45 8.00
C MET A 7 5.87 -9.00 6.59
N MET A 8 6.87 -8.46 5.90
CA MET A 8 7.29 -8.96 4.58
C MET A 8 8.37 -10.04 4.65
N ARG A 9 9.08 -10.12 5.77
CA ARG A 9 10.20 -11.05 5.96
C ARG A 9 9.84 -12.52 5.72
N PRO A 10 8.71 -13.07 6.22
CA PRO A 10 8.35 -14.47 5.94
C PRO A 10 8.23 -14.79 4.45
N LEU A 11 7.59 -13.90 3.68
CA LEU A 11 7.47 -14.05 2.24
C LEU A 11 8.83 -13.97 1.54
N ALA A 12 9.66 -13.00 1.91
CA ALA A 12 11.00 -12.84 1.35
C ALA A 12 11.87 -14.08 1.61
N LEU A 13 11.84 -14.64 2.84
CA LEU A 13 12.57 -15.85 3.18
C LEU A 13 12.12 -17.06 2.35
N LYS A 14 10.82 -17.19 2.07
CA LYS A 14 10.32 -18.25 1.18
C LYS A 14 10.77 -18.05 -0.26
N LEU A 15 10.72 -16.83 -0.77
CA LEU A 15 11.16 -16.50 -2.13
C LEU A 15 12.64 -16.80 -2.33
N ILE A 16 13.54 -16.42 -1.42
CA ILE A 16 14.99 -16.66 -1.56
C ILE A 16 15.39 -18.14 -1.38
N ASN A 17 14.48 -19.02 -0.91
CA ASN A 17 14.70 -20.46 -0.90
C ASN A 17 14.55 -21.09 -2.29
N ASP A 18 13.85 -20.43 -3.22
CA ASP A 18 13.81 -20.84 -4.61
C ASP A 18 15.14 -20.51 -5.30
N LYS A 19 15.68 -21.48 -6.07
CA LYS A 19 16.99 -21.34 -6.72
C LYS A 19 17.01 -20.23 -7.76
N ASN A 20 15.91 -20.10 -8.52
CA ASN A 20 15.82 -19.10 -9.58
C ASN A 20 15.77 -17.69 -8.99
N ILE A 21 14.93 -17.49 -7.98
CA ILE A 21 14.84 -16.21 -7.27
C ILE A 21 16.19 -15.87 -6.62
N LYS A 22 16.80 -16.81 -5.90
CA LYS A 22 18.07 -16.60 -5.20
C LYS A 22 19.22 -16.19 -6.14
N ASN A 23 19.25 -16.76 -7.33
CA ASN A 23 20.35 -16.52 -8.28
C ASN A 23 20.17 -15.24 -9.09
N ASN A 24 18.93 -14.80 -9.32
CA ASN A 24 18.63 -13.71 -10.24
C ASN A 24 18.15 -12.43 -9.55
N TYR A 25 17.75 -12.48 -8.27
CA TYR A 25 17.16 -11.35 -7.57
C TYR A 25 17.83 -11.06 -6.24
N ARG A 26 17.87 -9.76 -5.91
CA ARG A 26 18.17 -9.27 -4.57
C ARG A 26 16.87 -8.72 -3.98
N ILE A 27 16.48 -9.19 -2.80
CA ILE A 27 15.31 -8.71 -2.09
C ILE A 27 15.74 -7.64 -1.08
N THR A 28 15.11 -6.48 -1.12
CA THR A 28 15.30 -5.38 -0.17
C THR A 28 13.95 -5.06 0.47
N ILE A 29 13.88 -5.09 1.79
CA ILE A 29 12.68 -4.75 2.56
C ILE A 29 12.96 -3.46 3.32
N LEU A 30 12.00 -2.54 3.32
CA LEU A 30 12.13 -1.21 3.92
C LEU A 30 11.18 -1.03 5.09
N ASP A 31 11.68 -0.43 6.16
CA ASP A 31 10.84 0.32 7.09
C ASP A 31 10.65 1.72 6.53
N LEU A 32 9.42 2.06 6.16
CA LEU A 32 9.13 3.41 5.67
C LEU A 32 9.24 4.43 6.82
N PRO A 33 9.53 5.72 6.55
CA PRO A 33 9.56 6.74 7.59
C PRO A 33 8.32 6.74 8.47
N GLY A 34 8.52 6.73 9.80
CA GLY A 34 7.46 6.60 10.80
C GLY A 34 7.00 5.19 11.11
N PHE A 35 7.66 4.17 10.54
CA PHE A 35 7.37 2.76 10.80
C PHE A 35 8.64 1.99 11.19
N GLY A 36 8.46 0.93 12.00
CA GLY A 36 9.56 0.08 12.42
C GLY A 36 10.67 0.85 13.12
N ALA A 37 11.90 0.74 12.61
CA ALA A 37 13.07 1.43 13.14
C ALA A 37 13.35 2.79 12.46
N SER A 38 12.54 3.19 11.47
CA SER A 38 12.73 4.46 10.78
C SER A 38 12.13 5.63 11.55
N THR A 39 12.82 6.79 11.51
CA THR A 39 12.34 8.04 12.11
C THR A 39 11.04 8.52 11.46
N GLU A 40 10.26 9.31 12.20
CA GLU A 40 9.05 9.93 11.66
C GLU A 40 9.39 10.92 10.54
N PRO A 41 8.53 11.02 9.51
CA PRO A 41 8.67 12.02 8.46
C PRO A 41 8.15 13.38 8.91
N ASP A 42 8.34 14.41 8.09
CA ASP A 42 7.73 15.72 8.30
C ASP A 42 6.19 15.65 8.25
N MET A 43 5.52 16.53 9.00
CA MET A 43 4.05 16.52 9.13
C MET A 43 3.29 16.78 7.82
N ASP A 44 3.90 17.47 6.87
CA ASP A 44 3.35 17.77 5.54
C ASP A 44 3.56 16.65 4.52
N THR A 45 4.22 15.55 4.92
CA THR A 45 4.47 14.41 4.07
C THR A 45 3.15 13.80 3.57
N ASP A 46 2.99 13.75 2.26
CA ASP A 46 1.92 13.07 1.55
C ASP A 46 2.41 11.81 0.85
N VAL A 47 1.53 11.10 0.14
CA VAL A 47 1.88 9.87 -0.55
C VAL A 47 2.93 10.08 -1.66
N PHE A 48 2.98 11.26 -2.26
CA PHE A 48 3.95 11.59 -3.30
C PHE A 48 5.33 11.89 -2.72
N SER A 49 5.37 12.58 -1.58
CA SER A 49 6.60 12.83 -0.81
C SER A 49 7.22 11.53 -0.29
N TYR A 50 6.40 10.59 0.23
CA TYR A 50 6.86 9.25 0.56
C TYR A 50 7.46 8.52 -0.65
N THR A 51 6.81 8.61 -1.80
CA THR A 51 7.34 7.98 -3.02
C THR A 51 8.68 8.59 -3.42
N LYS A 52 8.85 9.90 -3.25
CA LYS A 52 10.12 10.58 -3.50
C LYS A 52 11.25 10.05 -2.62
N LEU A 53 10.97 9.76 -1.33
CA LEU A 53 11.96 9.15 -0.44
C LEU A 53 12.40 7.75 -0.94
N ILE A 54 11.46 6.96 -1.48
CA ILE A 54 11.78 5.66 -2.10
C ILE A 54 12.62 5.85 -3.37
N GLU A 55 12.29 6.82 -4.23
CA GLU A 55 13.08 7.15 -5.42
C GLU A 55 14.52 7.50 -5.06
N ASP A 56 14.71 8.34 -4.05
CA ASP A 56 16.03 8.75 -3.58
C ASP A 56 16.81 7.59 -2.95
N PHE A 57 16.14 6.73 -2.18
CA PHE A 57 16.74 5.51 -1.63
C PHE A 57 17.24 4.57 -2.73
N LEU A 58 16.42 4.29 -3.74
CA LEU A 58 16.78 3.43 -4.86
C LEU A 58 17.95 4.02 -5.65
N LYS A 59 17.97 5.34 -5.84
CA LYS A 59 19.08 6.06 -6.49
C LYS A 59 20.39 5.93 -5.72
N ILE A 60 20.35 6.10 -4.39
CA ILE A 60 21.52 5.95 -3.51
C ILE A 60 22.08 4.53 -3.61
N LEU A 61 21.23 3.53 -3.63
CA LEU A 61 21.62 2.12 -3.76
C LEU A 61 21.95 1.69 -5.20
N LYS A 62 21.82 2.61 -6.17
CA LYS A 62 22.02 2.34 -7.60
C LYS A 62 21.16 1.17 -8.09
N ILE A 63 19.91 1.10 -7.61
CA ILE A 63 18.93 0.11 -8.05
C ILE A 63 18.15 0.70 -9.22
N GLU A 64 18.35 0.12 -10.39
CA GLU A 64 17.67 0.50 -11.62
C GLU A 64 16.63 -0.55 -11.99
N ASN A 65 15.51 -0.11 -12.58
CA ASN A 65 14.45 -1.00 -13.06
C ASN A 65 13.98 -2.05 -12.03
N PRO A 66 13.58 -1.64 -10.79
CA PRO A 66 13.22 -2.57 -9.73
C PRO A 66 11.92 -3.31 -10.02
N ILE A 67 11.72 -4.44 -9.36
CA ILE A 67 10.40 -5.01 -9.11
C ILE A 67 9.85 -4.35 -7.86
N MET A 68 8.72 -3.67 -7.99
CA MET A 68 8.07 -3.02 -6.86
C MET A 68 7.01 -3.95 -6.26
N LEU A 69 7.21 -4.34 -4.99
CA LEU A 69 6.24 -5.14 -4.26
C LEU A 69 5.71 -4.35 -3.07
N GLY A 70 4.40 -4.21 -2.96
CA GLY A 70 3.81 -3.41 -1.91
C GLY A 70 2.48 -3.95 -1.39
N HIS A 71 2.33 -3.93 -0.06
CA HIS A 71 1.09 -4.23 0.63
C HIS A 71 0.41 -2.94 1.10
N SER A 72 -0.88 -2.82 0.85
CA SER A 72 -1.71 -1.71 1.37
C SER A 72 -1.09 -0.34 1.06
N PHE A 73 -0.62 0.39 2.07
CA PHE A 73 0.07 1.67 1.89
C PHE A 73 1.32 1.55 1.02
N GLY A 74 2.16 0.52 1.22
CA GLY A 74 3.32 0.25 0.37
C GLY A 74 2.94 0.02 -1.10
N GLY A 75 1.78 -0.57 -1.36
CA GLY A 75 1.25 -0.73 -2.71
C GLY A 75 0.86 0.60 -3.36
N ARG A 76 0.33 1.56 -2.60
CA ARG A 76 0.07 2.92 -3.10
C ARG A 76 1.35 3.61 -3.57
N LEU A 77 2.44 3.46 -2.80
CA LEU A 77 3.75 3.99 -3.15
C LEU A 77 4.31 3.30 -4.40
N SER A 78 4.14 1.98 -4.52
CA SER A 78 4.53 1.20 -5.71
C SER A 78 3.80 1.66 -6.96
N ILE A 79 2.50 1.96 -6.88
CA ILE A 79 1.70 2.51 -7.99
C ILE A 79 2.26 3.85 -8.45
N ILE A 80 2.55 4.78 -7.51
CA ILE A 80 3.08 6.09 -7.85
C ILE A 80 4.47 5.96 -8.46
N TYR A 81 5.34 5.15 -7.85
CA TYR A 81 6.69 4.92 -8.36
C TYR A 81 6.66 4.40 -9.81
N ALA A 82 5.91 3.33 -10.06
CA ALA A 82 5.82 2.71 -11.38
C ALA A 82 5.13 3.59 -12.44
N SER A 83 4.31 4.56 -12.00
CA SER A 83 3.69 5.54 -12.92
C SER A 83 4.66 6.58 -13.46
N ARG A 84 5.85 6.72 -12.85
CA ARG A 84 6.83 7.77 -13.13
C ARG A 84 8.20 7.22 -13.55
N ASN A 85 8.52 6.01 -13.11
CA ASN A 85 9.84 5.42 -13.24
C ASN A 85 9.76 4.08 -13.98
N LYS A 86 10.85 3.74 -14.66
CA LYS A 86 11.00 2.41 -15.26
C LYS A 86 10.99 1.35 -14.15
N THR A 87 10.19 0.32 -14.34
CA THR A 87 9.95 -0.74 -13.37
C THR A 87 9.84 -2.06 -14.14
N GLN A 88 10.50 -3.12 -13.67
CA GLN A 88 10.45 -4.42 -14.34
C GLN A 88 9.06 -5.03 -14.22
N SER A 89 8.50 -5.04 -13.01
CA SER A 89 7.12 -5.44 -12.74
C SER A 89 6.62 -4.84 -11.43
N VAL A 90 5.32 -4.90 -11.18
CA VAL A 90 4.67 -4.44 -9.96
C VAL A 90 3.84 -5.55 -9.35
N ILE A 91 3.95 -5.74 -8.04
CA ILE A 91 3.19 -6.74 -7.29
C ILE A 91 2.46 -6.03 -6.14
N LEU A 92 1.15 -6.13 -6.12
CA LEU A 92 0.31 -5.39 -5.18
C LEU A 92 -0.55 -6.34 -4.35
N PHE A 93 -0.44 -6.23 -3.02
CA PHE A 93 -1.27 -6.95 -2.07
C PHE A 93 -2.23 -5.97 -1.39
N GLY A 94 -3.53 -6.13 -1.53
CA GLY A 94 -4.53 -5.32 -0.83
C GLY A 94 -4.29 -3.81 -0.93
N ALA A 95 -3.84 -3.29 -2.08
CA ALA A 95 -3.39 -1.91 -2.26
C ALA A 95 -4.55 -1.00 -2.72
N PRO A 96 -5.18 -0.21 -1.84
CA PRO A 96 -6.28 0.67 -2.23
C PRO A 96 -5.76 1.80 -3.13
N CYS A 97 -6.25 1.85 -4.36
CA CYS A 97 -5.85 2.83 -5.37
C CYS A 97 -6.95 3.87 -5.64
N ILE A 98 -8.17 3.37 -5.78
CA ILE A 98 -9.33 4.16 -6.22
C ILE A 98 -10.06 4.69 -4.99
N ARG A 99 -10.30 6.00 -4.95
CA ARG A 99 -11.05 6.60 -3.88
C ARG A 99 -12.51 6.82 -4.29
N GLU A 100 -13.39 5.94 -3.86
CA GLU A 100 -14.82 6.19 -3.90
C GLU A 100 -15.24 6.92 -2.61
N TYR A 101 -15.39 8.23 -2.70
CA TYR A 101 -15.90 8.99 -1.57
C TYR A 101 -17.39 8.72 -1.39
N LYS A 102 -17.73 7.80 -0.51
CA LYS A 102 -19.08 7.64 0.03
C LYS A 102 -19.06 8.16 1.47
N PRO A 103 -19.53 9.40 1.73
CA PRO A 103 -19.56 9.91 3.08
C PRO A 103 -20.44 9.01 3.94
N THR A 104 -19.87 8.43 4.99
CA THR A 104 -20.64 7.66 5.96
C THR A 104 -21.64 8.55 6.67
N PHE A 105 -22.70 7.98 7.21
CA PHE A 105 -23.67 8.74 8.01
C PHE A 105 -22.99 9.51 9.15
N LYS A 106 -21.97 8.90 9.79
CA LYS A 106 -21.14 9.52 10.83
C LYS A 106 -20.38 10.75 10.32
N GLU A 107 -19.82 10.72 9.12
CA GLU A 107 -19.14 11.87 8.51
C GLU A 107 -20.13 12.98 8.12
N LYS A 108 -21.34 12.62 7.68
CA LYS A 108 -22.41 13.60 7.42
C LYS A 108 -22.80 14.33 8.70
N VAL A 109 -22.97 13.62 9.81
CA VAL A 109 -23.25 14.19 11.14
C VAL A 109 -22.07 15.06 11.61
N LEU A 110 -20.84 14.60 11.47
CA LEU A 110 -19.65 15.37 11.86
C LEU A 110 -19.48 16.66 11.02
N LYS A 111 -19.79 16.62 9.72
CA LYS A 111 -19.81 17.82 8.86
C LYS A 111 -20.89 18.82 9.28
N SER A 112 -22.03 18.34 9.73
CA SER A 112 -23.11 19.20 10.25
C SER A 112 -22.69 19.89 11.55
N LEU A 113 -22.01 19.16 12.44
CA LEU A 113 -21.50 19.69 13.71
C LEU A 113 -20.37 20.74 13.54
N LYS A 114 -19.57 20.64 12.48
CA LYS A 114 -18.52 21.65 12.16
C LYS A 114 -19.04 23.04 11.86
N LYS A 115 -20.34 23.21 11.60
CA LYS A 115 -20.99 24.52 11.40
C LYS A 115 -21.30 25.25 12.69
N ILE A 116 -21.07 24.62 13.85
CA ILE A 116 -21.32 25.22 15.18
C ILE A 116 -19.98 25.71 15.74
N PRO A 117 -19.78 27.04 16.00
CA PRO A 117 -18.46 27.62 16.33
C PRO A 117 -17.80 27.08 17.60
N PHE A 118 -18.56 26.44 18.48
CA PHE A 118 -18.12 26.03 19.83
C PHE A 118 -17.53 24.62 19.93
N THR A 119 -17.30 23.91 18.82
CA THR A 119 -17.08 22.44 18.85
C THR A 119 -15.74 21.97 18.28
N LYS A 120 -14.72 22.83 18.06
CA LYS A 120 -13.45 22.38 17.49
C LYS A 120 -12.77 21.31 18.36
N ASP A 121 -12.71 21.53 19.66
CA ASP A 121 -12.08 20.59 20.59
C ASP A 121 -12.92 19.31 20.76
N LEU A 122 -14.26 19.44 20.74
CA LEU A 122 -15.16 18.28 20.79
C LEU A 122 -15.11 17.45 19.51
N VAL A 123 -14.90 18.08 18.37
CA VAL A 123 -14.71 17.41 17.06
C VAL A 123 -13.38 16.67 17.02
N GLU A 124 -12.29 17.24 17.56
CA GLU A 124 -11.01 16.54 17.68
C GLU A 124 -11.09 15.37 18.65
N LEU A 125 -11.75 15.54 19.79
CA LEU A 125 -12.01 14.44 20.73
C LEU A 125 -12.85 13.33 20.07
N ALA A 126 -13.89 13.67 19.35
CA ALA A 126 -14.74 12.71 18.62
C ALA A 126 -13.96 11.96 17.52
N LYS A 127 -13.02 12.60 16.83
CA LYS A 127 -12.15 11.95 15.85
C LYS A 127 -11.27 10.88 16.49
N GLN A 128 -10.77 11.10 17.72
CA GLN A 128 -9.99 10.09 18.45
C GLN A 128 -10.84 8.86 18.81
N TYR A 129 -12.13 9.03 19.08
CA TYR A 129 -13.05 7.93 19.38
C TYR A 129 -13.55 7.20 18.12
N ILE A 130 -13.67 7.89 17.00
CA ILE A 130 -14.29 7.40 15.75
C ILE A 130 -13.23 6.95 14.73
N GLY A 131 -11.95 7.34 14.91
CA GLY A 131 -10.85 7.02 14.02
C GLY A 131 -10.56 5.51 13.95
N SER A 132 -9.96 5.06 12.84
CA SER A 132 -9.45 3.70 12.70
C SER A 132 -8.44 3.38 13.80
N THR A 133 -8.17 2.09 14.02
CA THR A 133 -7.13 1.64 14.97
C THR A 133 -5.78 2.28 14.63
N ASP A 134 -5.46 2.38 13.35
CA ASP A 134 -4.23 3.02 12.86
C ASP A 134 -4.14 4.49 13.27
N TYR A 135 -5.25 5.24 13.15
CA TYR A 135 -5.30 6.64 13.56
C TYR A 135 -5.15 6.82 15.07
N LYS A 136 -5.77 5.92 15.85
CA LYS A 136 -5.74 5.99 17.32
C LYS A 136 -4.33 5.73 17.86
N ASN A 137 -3.62 4.77 17.29
CA ASN A 137 -2.29 4.33 17.74
C ASN A 137 -1.15 5.20 17.20
N ALA A 138 -1.40 6.03 16.18
CA ALA A 138 -0.40 6.88 15.58
C ALA A 138 -0.05 8.10 16.47
N SER A 139 1.20 8.58 16.38
CA SER A 139 1.63 9.85 16.95
C SER A 139 0.88 11.03 16.31
N PRO A 140 0.93 12.24 16.87
CA PRO A 140 0.33 13.43 16.24
C PRO A 140 0.85 13.68 14.81
N VAL A 141 2.15 13.48 14.57
CA VAL A 141 2.78 13.60 13.24
C VAL A 141 2.16 12.56 12.31
N MET A 142 2.22 11.29 12.70
CA MET A 142 1.74 10.18 11.87
C MET A 142 0.23 10.19 11.65
N ARG A 143 -0.59 10.79 12.52
CA ARG A 143 -2.02 11.03 12.26
C ARG A 143 -2.23 12.00 11.11
N THR A 144 -1.46 13.08 11.08
CA THR A 144 -1.52 14.07 9.99
C THR A 144 -1.09 13.44 8.68
N VAL A 145 0.04 12.75 8.69
CA VAL A 145 0.58 12.03 7.54
C VAL A 145 -0.38 10.96 7.04
N LEU A 146 -1.02 10.20 7.93
CA LEU A 146 -2.04 9.21 7.56
C LEU A 146 -3.17 9.86 6.75
N VAL A 147 -3.71 10.98 7.25
CA VAL A 147 -4.80 11.70 6.55
C VAL A 147 -4.34 12.22 5.19
N ASN A 148 -3.11 12.75 5.10
CA ASN A 148 -2.56 13.26 3.85
C ASN A 148 -2.33 12.14 2.81
N THR A 149 -1.99 10.92 3.27
CA THR A 149 -1.63 9.81 2.38
C THR A 149 -2.81 8.97 1.92
N ILE A 150 -3.80 8.68 2.79
CA ILE A 150 -4.90 7.77 2.43
C ILE A 150 -5.97 8.42 1.55
N ASN A 151 -6.01 9.75 1.50
CA ASN A 151 -7.07 10.51 0.85
C ASN A 151 -6.83 10.74 -0.65
N GLN A 152 -5.67 10.40 -1.17
CA GLN A 152 -5.34 10.60 -2.59
C GLN A 152 -5.95 9.49 -3.46
N ASP A 153 -6.60 9.88 -4.55
CA ASP A 153 -6.98 8.96 -5.62
C ASP A 153 -5.77 8.74 -6.54
N LEU A 154 -5.44 7.49 -6.83
CA LEU A 154 -4.29 7.12 -7.63
C LEU A 154 -4.67 6.50 -8.99
N SER A 155 -5.93 6.61 -9.41
CA SER A 155 -6.42 6.05 -10.67
C SER A 155 -5.60 6.53 -11.87
N GLU A 156 -5.25 7.82 -11.90
CA GLU A 156 -4.43 8.38 -12.99
C GLU A 156 -2.96 7.90 -12.95
N CYS A 157 -2.44 7.56 -11.78
CA CYS A 157 -1.13 6.91 -11.67
C CYS A 157 -1.21 5.47 -12.21
N ALA A 158 -2.22 4.70 -11.82
CA ALA A 158 -2.40 3.32 -12.28
C ALA A 158 -2.47 3.22 -13.81
N LYS A 159 -3.21 4.10 -14.48
CA LYS A 159 -3.31 4.15 -15.96
C LYS A 159 -1.97 4.39 -16.67
N LYS A 160 -0.99 4.98 -16.00
CA LYS A 160 0.33 5.28 -16.55
C LYS A 160 1.31 4.11 -16.42
N ILE A 161 1.03 3.14 -15.56
CA ILE A 161 1.91 1.97 -15.38
C ILE A 161 1.97 1.18 -16.70
N ILE A 162 3.21 0.91 -17.15
CA ILE A 162 3.47 0.12 -18.37
C ILE A 162 3.93 -1.29 -18.00
N ALA A 163 4.58 -1.41 -16.85
CA ALA A 163 5.13 -2.67 -16.37
C ALA A 163 4.02 -3.71 -16.08
N PRO A 164 4.26 -5.00 -16.35
CA PRO A 164 3.37 -6.07 -15.91
C PRO A 164 3.05 -5.95 -14.45
N THR A 165 1.77 -5.96 -14.10
CA THR A 165 1.29 -5.71 -12.74
C THR A 165 0.42 -6.85 -12.24
N LEU A 166 0.87 -7.51 -11.17
CA LEU A 166 0.15 -8.59 -10.52
C LEU A 166 -0.56 -8.08 -9.27
N LEU A 167 -1.87 -8.27 -9.21
CA LEU A 167 -2.71 -7.98 -8.05
C LEU A 167 -3.03 -9.28 -7.33
N ILE A 168 -2.75 -9.37 -6.03
CA ILE A 168 -3.10 -10.52 -5.19
C ILE A 168 -3.96 -10.02 -4.03
N TRP A 169 -5.16 -10.57 -3.91
CA TRP A 169 -6.17 -9.97 -3.04
C TRP A 169 -7.05 -10.99 -2.34
N GLY A 170 -7.28 -10.80 -1.04
CA GLY A 170 -8.22 -11.62 -0.28
C GLY A 170 -9.68 -11.27 -0.61
N THR A 171 -10.52 -12.27 -0.81
CA THR A 171 -11.95 -12.04 -1.11
C THR A 171 -12.73 -11.50 0.09
N LEU A 172 -12.20 -11.64 1.31
CA LEU A 172 -12.77 -11.11 2.55
C LEU A 172 -12.02 -9.86 3.07
N ASP A 173 -11.24 -9.19 2.20
CA ASP A 173 -10.55 -7.96 2.57
C ASP A 173 -11.56 -6.83 2.81
N THR A 174 -11.69 -6.40 4.08
CA THR A 174 -12.56 -5.30 4.48
C THR A 174 -11.86 -3.93 4.49
N ALA A 175 -10.52 -3.90 4.50
CA ALA A 175 -9.73 -2.67 4.46
C ALA A 175 -9.61 -2.13 3.03
N ALA A 176 -9.44 -3.04 2.07
CA ALA A 176 -9.47 -2.77 0.64
C ALA A 176 -10.37 -3.81 -0.04
N PRO A 177 -11.68 -3.56 -0.16
CA PRO A 177 -12.63 -4.53 -0.73
C PRO A 177 -12.24 -5.01 -2.12
N ILE A 178 -12.49 -6.28 -2.43
CA ILE A 178 -12.09 -6.94 -3.68
C ILE A 178 -12.57 -6.20 -4.93
N GLU A 179 -13.67 -5.46 -4.84
CA GLU A 179 -14.19 -4.63 -5.92
C GLU A 179 -13.20 -3.51 -6.32
N GLN A 180 -12.38 -3.04 -5.39
CA GLN A 180 -11.32 -2.09 -5.71
C GLN A 180 -10.21 -2.74 -6.55
N ALA A 181 -9.85 -3.98 -6.26
CA ALA A 181 -8.88 -4.74 -7.06
C ALA A 181 -9.37 -4.96 -8.49
N ARG A 182 -10.64 -5.38 -8.65
CA ARG A 182 -11.27 -5.58 -9.97
C ARG A 182 -11.37 -4.28 -10.79
N LYS A 183 -11.53 -3.13 -10.12
CA LYS A 183 -11.49 -1.82 -10.77
C LYS A 183 -10.07 -1.41 -11.13
N LEU A 184 -9.11 -1.65 -10.23
CA LEU A 184 -7.71 -1.35 -10.47
C LEU A 184 -7.17 -2.16 -11.65
N GLU A 185 -7.46 -3.45 -11.73
CA GLU A 185 -7.10 -4.31 -12.87
C GLU A 185 -7.50 -3.69 -14.21
N LYS A 186 -8.75 -3.18 -14.29
CA LYS A 186 -9.28 -2.54 -15.51
C LYS A 186 -8.59 -1.21 -15.87
N LEU A 187 -7.91 -0.56 -14.94
CA LEU A 187 -7.16 0.67 -15.20
C LEU A 187 -5.74 0.40 -15.70
N LEU A 188 -5.18 -0.75 -15.36
CA LEU A 188 -3.83 -1.16 -15.72
C LEU A 188 -3.77 -1.57 -17.21
N LYS A 189 -2.65 -1.26 -17.86
CA LYS A 189 -2.42 -1.64 -19.27
C LYS A 189 -2.10 -3.13 -19.41
N ASP A 190 -1.35 -3.66 -18.44
CA ASP A 190 -0.95 -5.07 -18.34
C ASP A 190 -1.12 -5.49 -16.89
N GLY A 191 -2.34 -5.80 -16.49
CA GLY A 191 -2.74 -6.16 -15.13
C GLY A 191 -3.39 -7.52 -15.07
N ALA A 192 -3.01 -8.30 -14.06
CA ALA A 192 -3.66 -9.58 -13.74
C ALA A 192 -4.06 -9.63 -12.27
N LEU A 193 -5.30 -10.02 -11.97
CA LEU A 193 -5.82 -10.17 -10.62
C LEU A 193 -5.93 -11.65 -10.23
N ILE A 194 -5.35 -11.98 -9.09
CA ILE A 194 -5.54 -13.26 -8.41
C ILE A 194 -6.32 -13.03 -7.12
N GLU A 195 -7.53 -13.52 -7.09
CA GLU A 195 -8.39 -13.52 -5.92
C GLU A 195 -8.08 -14.73 -5.04
N ILE A 196 -7.79 -14.51 -3.75
CA ILE A 196 -7.51 -15.55 -2.77
C ILE A 196 -8.79 -15.83 -1.96
N PRO A 197 -9.50 -16.93 -2.22
CA PRO A 197 -10.75 -17.23 -1.54
C PRO A 197 -10.58 -17.33 -0.02
N GLY A 198 -11.46 -16.64 0.72
CA GLY A 198 -11.53 -16.69 2.17
C GLY A 198 -10.38 -15.96 2.89
N ALA A 199 -9.44 -15.35 2.17
CA ALA A 199 -8.37 -14.58 2.79
C ALA A 199 -8.80 -13.12 3.02
N THR A 200 -8.17 -12.48 4.02
CA THR A 200 -8.43 -11.09 4.41
C THR A 200 -7.39 -10.14 3.82
N HIS A 201 -7.17 -8.98 4.44
CA HIS A 201 -6.19 -7.97 4.03
C HIS A 201 -4.75 -8.49 3.98
N TYR A 202 -4.44 -9.54 4.71
CA TYR A 202 -3.11 -10.16 4.79
C TYR A 202 -3.04 -11.47 4.00
N ALA A 203 -3.72 -11.56 2.86
CA ALA A 203 -3.79 -12.76 2.02
C ALA A 203 -2.42 -13.39 1.73
N TYR A 204 -1.38 -12.56 1.56
CA TYR A 204 0.00 -13.01 1.30
C TYR A 204 0.65 -13.73 2.49
N LEU A 205 0.20 -13.49 3.73
CA LEU A 205 0.63 -14.24 4.92
C LEU A 205 -0.28 -15.42 5.20
N GLU A 206 -1.59 -15.25 5.06
CA GLU A 206 -2.58 -16.28 5.33
C GLU A 206 -2.48 -17.48 4.37
N ARG A 207 -2.02 -17.24 3.15
CA ARG A 207 -1.81 -18.24 2.10
C ARG A 207 -0.39 -18.18 1.53
N ILE A 208 0.59 -18.06 2.43
CA ILE A 208 1.97 -17.73 2.08
C ILE A 208 2.60 -18.70 1.07
N ASP A 209 2.36 -20.01 1.19
CA ASP A 209 2.90 -21.00 0.26
C ASP A 209 2.30 -20.86 -1.14
N TYR A 210 0.99 -20.66 -1.20
CA TYR A 210 0.27 -20.45 -2.46
C TYR A 210 0.74 -19.15 -3.15
N VAL A 211 0.82 -18.06 -2.38
CA VAL A 211 1.29 -16.77 -2.90
C VAL A 211 2.76 -16.85 -3.32
N THR A 212 3.61 -17.55 -2.56
CA THR A 212 5.03 -17.75 -2.94
C THR A 212 5.13 -18.43 -4.30
N ASN A 213 4.37 -19.52 -4.53
CA ASN A 213 4.36 -20.24 -5.81
C ASN A 213 3.88 -19.34 -6.97
N ILE A 214 2.86 -18.52 -6.75
CA ILE A 214 2.41 -17.53 -7.74
C ILE A 214 3.54 -16.57 -8.11
N LEU A 215 4.24 -16.03 -7.10
CA LEU A 215 5.32 -15.08 -7.32
C LEU A 215 6.52 -15.70 -8.01
N ILE A 216 6.89 -16.93 -7.65
CA ILE A 216 7.99 -17.67 -8.33
C ILE A 216 7.64 -17.83 -9.82
N ASN A 217 6.42 -18.26 -10.14
CA ASN A 217 6.00 -18.41 -11.53
C ASN A 217 5.97 -17.06 -12.27
N PHE A 218 5.47 -16.00 -11.62
CA PHE A 218 5.41 -14.67 -12.23
C PHE A 218 6.81 -14.06 -12.47
N LEU A 219 7.76 -14.30 -11.57
CA LEU A 219 9.12 -13.77 -11.64
C LEU A 219 10.10 -14.69 -12.40
N GLY A 220 9.83 -15.96 -12.44
CA GLY A 220 10.67 -16.97 -13.11
C GLY A 220 10.19 -17.35 -14.49
N GLY A 221 9.03 -16.87 -14.92
CA GLY A 221 8.52 -17.12 -16.27
C GLY A 221 9.32 -16.32 -17.32
N GLU A 222 9.89 -17.04 -18.32
CA GLU A 222 10.29 -16.46 -19.60
C GLU A 222 9.07 -16.09 -20.43
#